data_68db7a5f28dc1ed4f17b7ac0df7edc1f
#
_entry.id   68db7a5f28dc1ed4f17b7ac0df7edc1f
#
_cell.length_a   1.000
_cell.length_b   1.000
_cell.length_c   1.000
_cell.angle_alpha   90.00
_cell.angle_beta   90.00
_cell.angle_gamma   90.00
#
_symmetry.space_group_name_H-M   'P 1'
#
loop_
_entity.id
_entity.type
_entity.pdbx_description
1 polymer ?
#
loop_
_entity_poly.entity_id
_entity_poly.type
_entity_poly.pdbx_seq_one_letter_code
_entity_poly.pdbx_strand_id
1 'polypeptide(L)'
;MARELGELMSQEIAAIFDIDGTIFRDSLLLHHMEKCIAYDVFPISVEMELKPHKNAWQNRELDYDDYLYTASKLYTKYISNKDILDVEFVAKKVIEKESKKLYRFTRDRIKWHKEQGHKIIFISGSPDFLVEKMSEKLGADLWFASQYLNDGNKYSGEVIPMWDADSKKKILEKLPFNLDNSYSYGDTTGDFTMLQMTGHPTAINPNQKLLDKLKKEGVACNIVVERKDVIYSINNIS
;
A
#
# COMPACT_ATOMS: atom_id res chain seq x y z
N MET A 1 -16.64 -8.97 -31.63
CA MET A 1 -17.16 -8.40 -30.36
C MET A 1 -16.34 -8.82 -29.15
N ALA A 2 -16.28 -10.10 -28.70
CA ALA A 2 -15.43 -10.49 -27.56
C ALA A 2 -13.93 -10.31 -27.80
N ARG A 3 -13.44 -10.54 -29.02
CA ARG A 3 -12.05 -10.35 -29.44
C ARG A 3 -11.69 -8.86 -29.54
N GLU A 4 -12.58 -8.04 -30.07
CA GLU A 4 -12.43 -6.58 -30.15
C GLU A 4 -12.49 -5.92 -28.77
N LEU A 5 -13.33 -6.41 -27.84
CA LEU A 5 -13.35 -6.00 -26.45
C LEU A 5 -12.04 -6.37 -25.74
N GLY A 6 -11.47 -7.54 -26.01
CA GLY A 6 -10.18 -7.96 -25.46
C GLY A 6 -9.00 -7.11 -26.02
N GLU A 7 -9.03 -6.75 -27.29
CA GLU A 7 -8.03 -5.87 -27.92
C GLU A 7 -8.17 -4.42 -27.46
N LEU A 8 -9.39 -3.92 -27.22
CA LEU A 8 -9.63 -2.60 -26.63
C LEU A 8 -9.16 -2.51 -25.17
N MET A 9 -9.41 -3.54 -24.37
CA MET A 9 -8.95 -3.59 -22.97
C MET A 9 -7.41 -3.69 -22.87
N SER A 10 -6.73 -4.33 -23.84
CA SER A 10 -5.26 -4.38 -23.91
C SER A 10 -4.60 -3.03 -24.22
N GLN A 11 -5.38 -2.00 -24.56
CA GLN A 11 -4.88 -0.65 -24.82
C GLN A 11 -5.08 0.32 -23.66
N GLU A 12 -5.91 -0.02 -22.66
CA GLU A 12 -6.11 0.84 -21.49
C GLU A 12 -4.83 0.94 -20.64
N ILE A 13 -4.51 2.17 -20.24
CA ILE A 13 -3.35 2.49 -19.41
C ILE A 13 -3.81 2.51 -17.96
N ALA A 14 -3.05 1.86 -17.10
CA ALA A 14 -3.26 1.88 -15.67
C ALA A 14 -2.22 2.77 -14.95
N ALA A 15 -2.64 3.35 -13.83
CA ALA A 15 -1.78 3.96 -12.85
C ALA A 15 -1.92 3.19 -11.54
N ILE A 16 -0.89 2.45 -11.20
CA ILE A 16 -0.89 1.46 -10.13
C ILE A 16 -0.10 2.02 -8.95
N PHE A 17 -0.74 2.10 -7.80
CA PHE A 17 -0.14 2.68 -6.59
C PHE A 17 -0.13 1.69 -5.44
N ASP A 18 0.98 1.60 -4.72
CA ASP A 18 0.95 1.20 -3.34
C ASP A 18 0.34 2.32 -2.48
N ILE A 19 -0.10 2.02 -1.25
CA ILE A 19 -0.74 3.02 -0.38
C ILE A 19 0.22 3.49 0.70
N ASP A 20 0.67 2.57 1.57
CA ASP A 20 1.43 2.91 2.77
C ASP A 20 2.87 3.31 2.41
N GLY A 21 3.29 4.52 2.78
CA GLY A 21 4.59 5.06 2.36
C GLY A 21 4.61 5.66 0.94
N THR A 22 3.64 5.34 0.11
CA THR A 22 3.53 5.77 -1.30
C THR A 22 2.47 6.85 -1.52
N ILE A 23 1.20 6.58 -1.22
CA ILE A 23 0.12 7.58 -1.24
C ILE A 23 -0.02 8.21 0.14
N PHE A 24 -0.15 7.37 1.15
CA PHE A 24 -0.30 7.76 2.53
C PHE A 24 1.07 7.88 3.20
N ARG A 25 1.23 8.95 4.01
CA ARG A 25 2.53 9.33 4.60
C ARG A 25 2.93 8.51 5.83
N ASP A 26 2.28 7.37 6.06
CA ASP A 26 2.49 6.46 7.17
C ASP A 26 1.89 5.09 6.83
N SER A 27 1.60 4.24 7.81
CA SER A 27 0.94 2.95 7.65
C SER A 27 -0.49 2.97 8.17
N LEU A 28 -1.46 2.60 7.32
CA LEU A 28 -2.87 2.47 7.68
C LEU A 28 -3.06 1.42 8.78
N LEU A 29 -2.33 0.29 8.70
CA LEU A 29 -2.36 -0.77 9.71
C LEU A 29 -1.94 -0.24 11.09
N LEU A 30 -0.84 0.51 11.17
CA LEU A 30 -0.36 1.07 12.44
C LEU A 30 -1.35 2.07 13.03
N HIS A 31 -1.88 2.98 12.21
CA HIS A 31 -2.91 3.93 12.67
C HIS A 31 -4.18 3.24 13.13
N HIS A 32 -4.59 2.18 12.43
CA HIS A 32 -5.76 1.40 12.84
C HIS A 32 -5.50 0.66 14.15
N MET A 33 -4.34 0.03 14.31
CA MET A 33 -3.96 -0.66 15.54
C MET A 33 -3.95 0.30 16.75
N GLU A 34 -3.34 1.48 16.60
CA GLU A 34 -3.33 2.51 17.66
C GLU A 34 -4.76 2.95 18.01
N LYS A 35 -5.65 3.08 17.02
CA LYS A 35 -7.05 3.43 17.26
C LYS A 35 -7.85 2.29 17.87
N CYS A 36 -7.62 1.04 17.46
CA CYS A 36 -8.24 -0.11 18.09
C CYS A 36 -7.90 -0.20 19.60
N ILE A 37 -6.66 0.16 19.99
CA ILE A 37 -6.29 0.27 21.40
C ILE A 37 -7.05 1.43 22.07
N ALA A 38 -7.10 2.59 21.45
CA ALA A 38 -7.76 3.78 21.99
C ALA A 38 -9.28 3.65 22.12
N TYR A 39 -9.91 2.74 21.37
CA TYR A 39 -11.34 2.40 21.42
C TYR A 39 -11.62 1.08 22.17
N ASP A 40 -10.65 0.54 22.91
CA ASP A 40 -10.75 -0.71 23.69
C ASP A 40 -11.10 -1.96 22.86
N VAL A 41 -10.95 -1.90 21.52
CA VAL A 41 -11.08 -3.08 20.65
C VAL A 41 -9.88 -4.01 20.82
N PHE A 42 -8.68 -3.44 20.91
CA PHE A 42 -7.46 -4.17 21.27
C PHE A 42 -7.02 -3.83 22.70
N PRO A 43 -6.45 -4.77 23.45
CA PRO A 43 -5.94 -4.48 24.79
C PRO A 43 -4.65 -3.64 24.72
N ILE A 44 -4.38 -2.89 25.77
CA ILE A 44 -3.16 -2.05 25.89
C ILE A 44 -1.86 -2.86 25.81
N SER A 45 -1.91 -4.17 26.08
CA SER A 45 -0.76 -5.06 25.93
C SER A 45 -0.18 -5.07 24.52
N VAL A 46 -0.99 -4.78 23.48
CA VAL A 46 -0.52 -4.66 22.07
C VAL A 46 0.53 -3.55 21.94
N GLU A 47 0.28 -2.40 22.53
CA GLU A 47 1.24 -1.29 22.55
C GLU A 47 2.51 -1.68 23.29
N MET A 48 2.37 -2.37 24.43
CA MET A 48 3.50 -2.82 25.24
C MET A 48 4.37 -3.84 24.48
N GLU A 49 3.75 -4.77 23.75
CA GLU A 49 4.46 -5.78 22.94
C GLU A 49 5.16 -5.11 21.71
N LEU A 50 4.55 -4.10 21.11
CA LEU A 50 5.12 -3.41 19.94
C LEU A 50 6.20 -2.38 20.29
N LYS A 51 6.13 -1.77 21.46
CA LYS A 51 6.99 -0.65 21.89
C LYS A 51 8.50 -0.89 21.75
N PRO A 52 9.07 -2.06 22.14
CA PRO A 52 10.49 -2.33 21.93
C PRO A 52 10.91 -2.24 20.46
N HIS A 53 10.11 -2.79 19.55
CA HIS A 53 10.38 -2.77 18.11
C HIS A 53 10.24 -1.36 17.52
N LYS A 54 9.25 -0.59 17.97
CA LYS A 54 9.08 0.82 17.61
C LYS A 54 10.30 1.64 18.05
N ASN A 55 10.78 1.44 19.26
CA ASN A 55 11.96 2.15 19.78
C ASN A 55 13.23 1.76 18.98
N ALA A 56 13.45 0.48 18.72
CA ALA A 56 14.60 0.02 17.94
C ALA A 56 14.60 0.62 16.51
N TRP A 57 13.43 0.67 15.85
CA TRP A 57 13.30 1.36 14.57
C TRP A 57 13.59 2.86 14.68
N GLN A 58 13.03 3.56 15.67
CA GLN A 58 13.27 4.98 15.89
C GLN A 58 14.74 5.29 16.17
N ASN A 59 15.43 4.39 16.86
CA ASN A 59 16.88 4.48 17.17
C ASN A 59 17.77 4.06 15.99
N ARG A 60 17.18 3.62 14.84
CA ARG A 60 17.93 3.10 13.67
C ARG A 60 18.67 1.78 13.94
N GLU A 61 18.21 1.00 14.91
CA GLU A 61 18.70 -0.34 15.27
C GLU A 61 17.93 -1.45 14.53
N LEU A 62 16.76 -1.12 13.98
CA LEU A 62 15.87 -2.00 13.24
C LEU A 62 15.36 -1.28 11.98
N ASP A 63 15.21 -2.01 10.88
CA ASP A 63 14.60 -1.49 9.66
C ASP A 63 13.09 -1.28 9.82
N TYR A 64 12.52 -0.38 9.01
CA TYR A 64 11.08 -0.12 9.01
C TYR A 64 10.27 -1.34 8.60
N ASP A 65 10.72 -2.09 7.62
CA ASP A 65 10.05 -3.31 7.15
C ASP A 65 9.94 -4.37 8.25
N ASP A 66 11.00 -4.56 9.05
CA ASP A 66 11.01 -5.50 10.17
C ASP A 66 10.08 -5.04 11.31
N TYR A 67 10.00 -3.72 11.55
CA TYR A 67 9.04 -3.15 12.47
C TYR A 67 7.59 -3.38 12.00
N LEU A 68 7.29 -3.10 10.74
CA LEU A 68 5.97 -3.35 10.14
C LEU A 68 5.60 -4.83 10.15
N TYR A 69 6.55 -5.72 9.86
CA TYR A 69 6.32 -7.16 9.92
C TYR A 69 5.93 -7.62 11.33
N THR A 70 6.61 -7.12 12.35
CA THR A 70 6.23 -7.39 13.74
C THR A 70 4.85 -6.83 14.07
N ALA A 71 4.57 -5.60 13.65
CA ALA A 71 3.26 -4.98 13.83
C ALA A 71 2.14 -5.78 13.16
N SER A 72 2.35 -6.26 11.93
CA SER A 72 1.36 -7.07 11.21
C SER A 72 1.05 -8.40 11.88
N LYS A 73 2.07 -9.06 12.46
CA LYS A 73 1.89 -10.28 13.25
C LYS A 73 1.07 -10.03 14.52
N LEU A 74 1.40 -8.97 15.25
CA LEU A 74 0.63 -8.59 16.43
C LEU A 74 -0.80 -8.22 16.06
N TYR A 75 -0.96 -7.47 14.97
CA TYR A 75 -2.28 -7.10 14.47
C TYR A 75 -3.12 -8.33 14.15
N THR A 76 -2.58 -9.29 13.40
CA THR A 76 -3.25 -10.57 13.06
C THR A 76 -3.62 -11.38 14.30
N LYS A 77 -2.73 -11.42 15.32
CA LYS A 77 -3.00 -12.07 16.61
C LYS A 77 -4.19 -11.43 17.35
N TYR A 78 -4.23 -10.10 17.39
CA TYR A 78 -5.19 -9.38 18.23
C TYR A 78 -6.52 -9.07 17.54
N ILE A 79 -6.59 -9.11 16.21
CA ILE A 79 -7.85 -9.00 15.47
C ILE A 79 -8.68 -10.30 15.57
N SER A 80 -8.03 -11.45 15.83
CA SER A 80 -8.73 -12.72 16.00
C SER A 80 -9.82 -12.63 17.07
N ASN A 81 -11.00 -13.15 16.77
CA ASN A 81 -12.22 -13.11 17.56
C ASN A 81 -12.79 -11.71 17.84
N LYS A 82 -12.32 -10.66 17.16
CA LYS A 82 -12.92 -9.32 17.26
C LYS A 82 -14.14 -9.20 16.35
N ASP A 83 -15.15 -8.48 16.83
CA ASP A 83 -16.34 -8.20 16.05
C ASP A 83 -16.02 -7.32 14.84
N ILE A 84 -16.55 -7.70 13.68
CA ILE A 84 -16.35 -6.96 12.43
C ILE A 84 -16.83 -5.53 12.57
N LEU A 85 -17.99 -5.31 13.21
CA LEU A 85 -18.57 -3.99 13.37
C LEU A 85 -17.68 -3.04 14.15
N ASP A 86 -17.02 -3.53 15.22
CA ASP A 86 -16.12 -2.72 16.03
C ASP A 86 -14.85 -2.36 15.24
N VAL A 87 -14.25 -3.34 14.56
CA VAL A 87 -13.05 -3.15 13.75
C VAL A 87 -13.33 -2.18 12.59
N GLU A 88 -14.44 -2.36 11.88
CA GLU A 88 -14.82 -1.49 10.76
C GLU A 88 -15.24 -0.08 11.20
N PHE A 89 -15.87 0.06 12.37
CA PHE A 89 -16.12 1.36 12.95
C PHE A 89 -14.82 2.13 13.17
N VAL A 90 -13.80 1.47 13.76
CA VAL A 90 -12.48 2.09 13.96
C VAL A 90 -11.82 2.40 12.62
N ALA A 91 -11.91 1.50 11.63
CA ALA A 91 -11.38 1.72 10.29
C ALA A 91 -11.97 2.98 9.64
N LYS A 92 -13.29 3.17 9.74
CA LYS A 92 -13.96 4.38 9.26
C LYS A 92 -13.39 5.63 9.93
N LYS A 93 -13.20 5.61 11.27
CA LYS A 93 -12.60 6.74 12.02
C LYS A 93 -11.18 7.05 11.60
N VAL A 94 -10.38 6.02 11.32
CA VAL A 94 -9.01 6.18 10.79
C VAL A 94 -9.05 6.88 9.43
N ILE A 95 -9.82 6.36 8.49
CA ILE A 95 -9.87 6.93 7.13
C ILE A 95 -10.45 8.34 7.11
N GLU A 96 -11.49 8.63 7.89
CA GLU A 96 -12.04 10.00 8.02
C GLU A 96 -10.95 11.02 8.43
N LYS A 97 -10.04 10.63 9.33
CA LYS A 97 -9.00 11.49 9.86
C LYS A 97 -7.74 11.50 8.99
N GLU A 98 -7.28 10.31 8.61
CA GLU A 98 -5.93 10.10 8.06
C GLU A 98 -5.89 10.25 6.52
N SER A 99 -7.00 10.06 5.80
CA SER A 99 -7.05 10.14 4.32
C SER A 99 -6.60 11.49 3.72
N LYS A 100 -6.38 12.49 4.56
CA LYS A 100 -5.86 13.80 4.14
C LYS A 100 -4.33 13.92 4.23
N LYS A 101 -3.68 12.98 4.91
CA LYS A 101 -2.22 12.99 5.12
C LYS A 101 -1.49 12.28 3.96
N LEU A 102 -1.73 12.74 2.76
CA LEU A 102 -1.14 12.19 1.54
C LEU A 102 0.17 12.89 1.19
N TYR A 103 1.05 12.17 0.50
CA TYR A 103 2.15 12.81 -0.23
C TYR A 103 1.57 13.69 -1.34
N ARG A 104 2.10 14.90 -1.48
CA ARG A 104 1.64 15.85 -2.51
C ARG A 104 1.88 15.30 -3.91
N PHE A 105 3.07 14.72 -4.12
CA PHE A 105 3.44 14.16 -5.41
C PHE A 105 2.42 13.11 -5.88
N THR A 106 2.16 12.07 -5.11
CA THR A 106 1.25 10.99 -5.51
C THR A 106 -0.21 11.43 -5.58
N ARG A 107 -0.65 12.31 -4.67
CA ARG A 107 -1.98 12.94 -4.76
C ARG A 107 -2.15 13.67 -6.09
N ASP A 108 -1.18 14.49 -6.49
CA ASP A 108 -1.24 15.28 -7.71
C ASP A 108 -1.09 14.35 -8.95
N ARG A 109 -0.33 13.23 -8.84
CA ARG A 109 -0.28 12.18 -9.88
C ARG A 109 -1.60 11.45 -10.04
N ILE A 110 -2.28 11.07 -8.96
CA ILE A 110 -3.64 10.46 -9.05
C ILE A 110 -4.59 11.39 -9.80
N LYS A 111 -4.59 12.69 -9.48
CA LYS A 111 -5.41 13.67 -10.19
C LYS A 111 -5.07 13.73 -11.69
N TRP A 112 -3.80 13.85 -12.02
CA TRP A 112 -3.32 13.89 -13.39
C TRP A 112 -3.71 12.62 -14.17
N HIS A 113 -3.55 11.44 -13.60
CA HIS A 113 -3.95 10.19 -14.25
C HIS A 113 -5.44 10.13 -14.54
N LYS A 114 -6.27 10.59 -13.62
CA LYS A 114 -7.72 10.70 -13.85
C LYS A 114 -8.05 11.65 -15.00
N GLU A 115 -7.35 12.78 -15.10
CA GLU A 115 -7.50 13.74 -16.19
C GLU A 115 -7.07 13.16 -17.55
N GLN A 116 -6.12 12.21 -17.56
CA GLN A 116 -5.69 11.48 -18.76
C GLN A 116 -6.61 10.28 -19.10
N GLY A 117 -7.58 9.97 -18.26
CA GLY A 117 -8.45 8.80 -18.45
C GLY A 117 -7.81 7.46 -18.11
N HIS A 118 -6.66 7.46 -17.38
CA HIS A 118 -6.01 6.24 -16.92
C HIS A 118 -6.80 5.59 -15.79
N LYS A 119 -6.80 4.27 -15.73
CA LYS A 119 -7.41 3.51 -14.62
C LYS A 119 -6.54 3.59 -13.36
N ILE A 120 -7.14 3.99 -12.26
CA ILE A 120 -6.45 4.08 -10.97
C ILE A 120 -6.60 2.77 -10.22
N ILE A 121 -5.48 2.15 -9.89
CA ILE A 121 -5.44 0.85 -9.21
C ILE A 121 -4.60 0.98 -7.95
N PHE A 122 -5.14 0.51 -6.82
CA PHE A 122 -4.38 0.41 -5.57
C PHE A 122 -4.06 -1.04 -5.26
N ILE A 123 -2.79 -1.33 -4.90
CA ILE A 123 -2.35 -2.66 -4.48
C ILE A 123 -1.53 -2.48 -3.19
N SER A 124 -2.10 -2.81 -2.04
CA SER A 124 -1.50 -2.55 -0.73
C SER A 124 -1.42 -3.79 0.15
N GLY A 125 -0.39 -3.85 0.98
CA GLY A 125 -0.26 -4.84 2.05
C GLY A 125 -1.18 -4.60 3.26
N SER A 126 -1.81 -3.45 3.36
CA SER A 126 -2.74 -3.11 4.44
C SER A 126 -4.04 -3.93 4.39
N PRO A 127 -4.78 -4.02 5.51
CA PRO A 127 -6.06 -4.72 5.57
C PRO A 127 -7.08 -4.24 4.53
N ASP A 128 -7.79 -5.20 3.93
CA ASP A 128 -8.78 -5.00 2.86
C ASP A 128 -9.84 -3.95 3.23
N PHE A 129 -10.41 -4.01 4.42
CA PHE A 129 -11.41 -3.04 4.90
C PHE A 129 -10.86 -1.61 5.07
N LEU A 130 -9.54 -1.42 5.23
CA LEU A 130 -8.90 -0.10 5.23
C LEU A 130 -8.63 0.39 3.81
N VAL A 131 -8.11 -0.51 2.96
CA VAL A 131 -7.79 -0.22 1.56
C VAL A 131 -9.06 0.11 0.77
N GLU A 132 -10.16 -0.63 0.99
CA GLU A 132 -11.46 -0.35 0.40
C GLU A 132 -11.90 1.09 0.69
N LYS A 133 -11.97 1.47 1.97
CA LYS A 133 -12.40 2.80 2.38
C LYS A 133 -11.47 3.93 1.89
N MET A 134 -10.16 3.65 1.81
CA MET A 134 -9.20 4.59 1.25
C MET A 134 -9.38 4.72 -0.28
N SER A 135 -9.65 3.61 -0.95
CA SER A 135 -9.90 3.54 -2.40
C SER A 135 -11.16 4.31 -2.79
N GLU A 136 -12.25 4.12 -2.06
CA GLU A 136 -13.47 4.90 -2.23
C GLU A 136 -13.20 6.41 -2.05
N LYS A 137 -12.45 6.77 -1.00
CA LYS A 137 -12.14 8.17 -0.68
C LYS A 137 -11.31 8.85 -1.76
N LEU A 138 -10.37 8.14 -2.36
CA LEU A 138 -9.48 8.66 -3.40
C LEU A 138 -10.01 8.39 -4.81
N GLY A 139 -11.07 7.60 -4.94
CA GLY A 139 -11.72 7.25 -6.21
C GLY A 139 -10.82 6.39 -7.10
N ALA A 140 -10.33 5.27 -6.56
CA ALA A 140 -9.69 4.22 -7.34
C ALA A 140 -10.74 3.42 -8.12
N ASP A 141 -10.38 2.95 -9.33
CA ASP A 141 -11.23 2.09 -10.15
C ASP A 141 -11.19 0.63 -9.66
N LEU A 142 -10.02 0.20 -9.20
CA LEU A 142 -9.79 -1.15 -8.65
C LEU A 142 -8.86 -1.06 -7.43
N TRP A 143 -9.00 -2.03 -6.54
CA TRP A 143 -8.09 -2.17 -5.41
C TRP A 143 -7.87 -3.65 -5.05
N PHE A 144 -6.68 -3.96 -4.53
CA PHE A 144 -6.25 -5.26 -4.02
C PHE A 144 -5.51 -5.06 -2.71
N ALA A 145 -5.76 -5.94 -1.74
CA ALA A 145 -5.27 -5.80 -0.38
C ALA A 145 -5.04 -7.13 0.31
N SER A 146 -4.39 -7.12 1.48
CA SER A 146 -4.36 -8.30 2.35
C SER A 146 -5.75 -8.58 2.88
N GLN A 147 -6.27 -9.78 2.59
CA GLN A 147 -7.61 -10.18 2.98
C GLN A 147 -7.60 -10.75 4.40
N TYR A 148 -8.30 -10.09 5.30
CA TYR A 148 -8.49 -10.55 6.67
C TYR A 148 -9.76 -11.38 6.77
N LEU A 149 -9.60 -12.70 6.93
CA LEU A 149 -10.71 -13.63 6.89
C LEU A 149 -11.62 -13.54 8.12
N ASN A 150 -12.91 -13.72 7.90
CA ASN A 150 -13.93 -13.65 8.93
C ASN A 150 -15.06 -14.65 8.66
N ASP A 151 -15.91 -14.92 9.67
CA ASP A 151 -17.06 -15.81 9.60
C ASP A 151 -18.40 -15.08 9.36
N GLY A 152 -18.33 -13.78 9.05
CA GLY A 152 -19.49 -12.89 8.91
C GLY A 152 -19.82 -12.09 10.18
N ASN A 153 -19.28 -12.48 11.34
CA ASN A 153 -19.42 -11.76 12.60
C ASN A 153 -18.08 -11.35 13.19
N LYS A 154 -17.09 -12.27 13.17
CA LYS A 154 -15.78 -12.08 13.80
C LYS A 154 -14.65 -12.44 12.85
N TYR A 155 -13.53 -11.76 13.01
CA TYR A 155 -12.30 -12.10 12.33
C TYR A 155 -11.72 -13.41 12.85
N SER A 156 -11.27 -14.27 11.93
CA SER A 156 -10.67 -15.59 12.27
C SER A 156 -9.24 -15.46 12.81
N GLY A 157 -8.52 -14.38 12.43
CA GLY A 157 -7.08 -14.24 12.62
C GLY A 157 -6.26 -14.86 11.50
N GLU A 158 -6.90 -15.29 10.42
CA GLU A 158 -6.23 -15.73 9.18
C GLU A 158 -6.18 -14.60 8.17
N VAL A 159 -5.07 -14.51 7.42
CA VAL A 159 -4.81 -13.47 6.43
C VAL A 159 -4.29 -14.09 5.13
N ILE A 160 -4.86 -13.69 3.99
CA ILE A 160 -4.26 -13.91 2.68
C ILE A 160 -3.44 -12.65 2.35
N PRO A 161 -2.10 -12.73 2.36
CA PRO A 161 -1.24 -11.55 2.30
C PRO A 161 -1.14 -10.95 0.89
N MET A 162 -0.93 -9.62 0.83
CA MET A 162 -0.65 -8.85 -0.38
C MET A 162 0.60 -7.94 -0.22
N TRP A 163 1.47 -8.24 0.74
CA TRP A 163 2.60 -7.35 1.07
C TRP A 163 3.93 -7.69 0.38
N ASP A 164 4.02 -8.82 -0.33
CA ASP A 164 5.23 -9.21 -1.04
C ASP A 164 5.13 -9.00 -2.56
N ALA A 165 6.30 -8.97 -3.20
CA ALA A 165 6.41 -8.75 -4.65
C ALA A 165 5.72 -9.84 -5.48
N ASP A 166 5.69 -11.10 -5.00
CA ASP A 166 5.08 -12.22 -5.71
C ASP A 166 3.55 -12.13 -5.70
N SER A 167 2.96 -11.71 -4.57
CA SER A 167 1.52 -11.47 -4.46
C SER A 167 1.07 -10.36 -5.41
N LYS A 168 1.80 -9.24 -5.44
CA LYS A 168 1.53 -8.12 -6.35
C LYS A 168 1.71 -8.53 -7.82
N LYS A 169 2.73 -9.33 -8.14
CA LYS A 169 2.95 -9.88 -9.48
C LYS A 169 1.74 -10.67 -9.99
N LYS A 170 1.24 -11.61 -9.19
CA LYS A 170 0.09 -12.45 -9.55
C LYS A 170 -1.18 -11.65 -9.87
N ILE A 171 -1.33 -10.48 -9.24
CA ILE A 171 -2.42 -9.56 -9.57
C ILE A 171 -2.16 -8.90 -10.91
N LEU A 172 -0.97 -8.32 -11.11
CA LEU A 172 -0.63 -7.60 -12.35
C LEU A 172 -0.74 -8.48 -13.60
N GLU A 173 -0.31 -9.74 -13.51
CA GLU A 173 -0.40 -10.70 -14.62
C GLU A 173 -1.84 -11.02 -15.05
N LYS A 174 -2.83 -10.74 -14.21
CA LYS A 174 -4.25 -10.98 -14.48
C LYS A 174 -5.00 -9.72 -14.93
N LEU A 175 -4.37 -8.55 -14.78
CA LEU A 175 -5.01 -7.30 -15.14
C LEU A 175 -5.02 -7.11 -16.67
N PRO A 176 -6.13 -6.68 -17.25
CA PRO A 176 -6.27 -6.52 -18.70
C PRO A 176 -5.73 -5.15 -19.19
N PHE A 177 -4.59 -4.70 -18.68
CA PHE A 177 -4.02 -3.40 -19.01
C PHE A 177 -2.71 -3.53 -19.78
N ASN A 178 -2.39 -2.51 -20.58
CA ASN A 178 -1.10 -2.38 -21.24
C ASN A 178 -0.04 -1.93 -20.22
N LEU A 179 0.67 -2.89 -19.62
CA LEU A 179 1.68 -2.59 -18.59
C LEU A 179 2.87 -1.81 -19.14
N ASP A 180 3.26 -2.01 -20.40
CA ASP A 180 4.39 -1.28 -21.03
C ASP A 180 4.13 0.22 -21.13
N ASN A 181 2.87 0.64 -21.20
CA ASN A 181 2.47 2.05 -21.22
C ASN A 181 1.90 2.51 -19.86
N SER A 182 1.81 1.60 -18.89
CA SER A 182 1.25 1.89 -17.56
C SER A 182 2.29 2.46 -16.60
N TYR A 183 1.78 3.05 -15.53
CA TYR A 183 2.54 3.73 -14.50
C TYR A 183 2.46 2.95 -13.19
N SER A 184 3.55 2.93 -12.42
CA SER A 184 3.53 2.36 -11.08
C SER A 184 4.26 3.24 -10.07
N TYR A 185 3.81 3.17 -8.81
CA TYR A 185 4.30 3.98 -7.70
C TYR A 185 4.43 3.11 -6.45
N GLY A 186 5.63 3.08 -5.85
CA GLY A 186 5.91 2.26 -4.66
C GLY A 186 7.12 2.79 -3.89
N ASP A 187 7.36 2.29 -2.67
CA ASP A 187 8.43 2.76 -1.79
C ASP A 187 9.27 1.64 -1.17
N THR A 188 8.80 0.39 -1.20
CA THR A 188 9.49 -0.75 -0.59
C THR A 188 9.82 -1.88 -1.56
N THR A 189 10.60 -2.87 -1.12
CA THR A 189 10.91 -4.06 -1.91
C THR A 189 9.69 -4.90 -2.27
N GLY A 190 8.58 -4.78 -1.52
CA GLY A 190 7.29 -5.38 -1.85
C GLY A 190 6.70 -4.86 -3.18
N ASP A 191 7.09 -3.65 -3.59
CA ASP A 191 6.63 -3.00 -4.82
C ASP A 191 7.53 -3.28 -6.03
N PHE A 192 8.68 -3.93 -5.80
CA PHE A 192 9.70 -4.12 -6.84
C PHE A 192 9.13 -4.68 -8.13
N THR A 193 8.33 -5.76 -8.05
CA THR A 193 7.78 -6.41 -9.25
C THR A 193 6.81 -5.47 -10.00
N MET A 194 6.02 -4.71 -9.27
CA MET A 194 5.13 -3.71 -9.83
C MET A 194 5.91 -2.63 -10.60
N LEU A 195 7.01 -2.14 -10.02
CA LEU A 195 7.91 -1.17 -10.67
C LEU A 195 8.63 -1.77 -11.88
N GLN A 196 9.00 -3.06 -11.82
CA GLN A 196 9.69 -3.76 -12.91
C GLN A 196 8.78 -4.04 -14.11
N MET A 197 7.49 -4.31 -13.86
CA MET A 197 6.53 -4.74 -14.91
C MET A 197 5.87 -3.59 -15.67
N THR A 198 6.06 -2.35 -15.24
CA THR A 198 5.42 -1.19 -15.89
C THR A 198 6.44 -0.33 -16.62
N GLY A 199 6.00 0.29 -17.73
CA GLY A 199 6.87 1.13 -18.56
C GLY A 199 7.25 2.46 -17.92
N HIS A 200 6.48 2.93 -16.92
CA HIS A 200 6.72 4.22 -16.25
C HIS A 200 6.78 4.08 -14.72
N PRO A 201 7.78 3.36 -14.18
CA PRO A 201 7.91 3.18 -12.74
C PRO A 201 8.45 4.42 -12.03
N THR A 202 7.91 4.68 -10.83
CA THR A 202 8.38 5.74 -9.93
C THR A 202 8.46 5.21 -8.52
N ALA A 203 9.65 5.24 -7.92
CA ALA A 203 9.82 4.97 -6.50
C ALA A 203 9.75 6.28 -5.72
N ILE A 204 8.80 6.38 -4.77
CA ILE A 204 8.64 7.56 -3.92
C ILE A 204 9.15 7.28 -2.52
N ASN A 205 10.02 8.15 -2.01
CA ASN A 205 10.68 7.99 -0.71
C ASN A 205 11.23 6.57 -0.46
N PRO A 206 11.85 5.93 -1.46
CA PRO A 206 12.20 4.52 -1.39
C PRO A 206 13.14 4.22 -0.23
N ASN A 207 12.96 3.03 0.37
CA ASN A 207 13.93 2.53 1.32
C ASN A 207 15.22 2.07 0.59
N GLN A 208 16.33 1.93 1.35
CA GLN A 208 17.62 1.54 0.77
C GLN A 208 17.57 0.19 0.07
N LYS A 209 16.84 -0.79 0.64
CA LYS A 209 16.70 -2.13 0.09
C LYS A 209 16.07 -2.12 -1.32
N LEU A 210 15.05 -1.26 -1.53
CA LEU A 210 14.44 -1.09 -2.86
C LEU A 210 15.43 -0.46 -3.85
N LEU A 211 16.13 0.61 -3.45
CA LEU A 211 17.13 1.27 -4.30
C LEU A 211 18.22 0.28 -4.75
N ASP A 212 18.77 -0.49 -3.82
CA ASP A 212 19.80 -1.49 -4.11
C ASP A 212 19.27 -2.57 -5.06
N LYS A 213 18.01 -3.00 -4.88
CA LYS A 213 17.38 -4.00 -5.73
C LYS A 213 17.11 -3.46 -7.14
N LEU A 214 16.59 -2.25 -7.28
CA LEU A 214 16.38 -1.60 -8.59
C LEU A 214 17.70 -1.49 -9.35
N LYS A 215 18.75 -1.05 -8.69
CA LYS A 215 20.09 -0.93 -9.28
C LYS A 215 20.68 -2.30 -9.66
N LYS A 216 20.60 -3.29 -8.78
CA LYS A 216 21.11 -4.64 -9.03
C LYS A 216 20.45 -5.30 -10.23
N GLU A 217 19.14 -5.14 -10.36
CA GLU A 217 18.34 -5.76 -11.43
C GLU A 217 18.24 -4.88 -12.70
N GLY A 218 18.91 -3.72 -12.72
CA GLY A 218 18.94 -2.82 -13.89
C GLY A 218 17.60 -2.23 -14.26
N VAL A 219 16.70 -2.04 -13.29
CA VAL A 219 15.37 -1.46 -13.53
C VAL A 219 15.47 0.06 -13.56
N ALA A 220 15.27 0.66 -14.74
CA ALA A 220 15.20 2.11 -14.88
C ALA A 220 13.94 2.63 -14.20
N CYS A 221 14.11 3.42 -13.13
CA CYS A 221 13.02 3.91 -12.31
C CYS A 221 13.25 5.40 -11.97
N ASN A 222 12.16 6.20 -12.03
CA ASN A 222 12.21 7.56 -11.51
C ASN A 222 12.21 7.52 -9.99
N ILE A 223 13.10 8.26 -9.35
CA ILE A 223 13.13 8.39 -7.89
C ILE A 223 12.60 9.76 -7.51
N VAL A 224 11.63 9.76 -6.63
CA VAL A 224 11.03 10.98 -6.06
C VAL A 224 11.20 10.94 -4.55
N VAL A 225 11.71 12.03 -3.98
CA VAL A 225 11.80 12.20 -2.53
C VAL A 225 11.00 13.43 -2.15
N GLU A 226 9.91 13.24 -1.41
CA GLU A 226 9.14 14.33 -0.83
C GLU A 226 9.48 14.48 0.64
N ARG A 227 10.11 15.62 0.98
CA ARG A 227 10.46 15.94 2.36
C ARG A 227 9.96 17.34 2.71
N LYS A 228 9.17 17.46 3.76
CA LYS A 228 8.48 18.68 4.16
C LYS A 228 7.60 19.20 3.01
N ASP A 229 7.94 20.30 2.41
CA ASP A 229 7.27 21.00 1.32
C ASP A 229 8.04 20.96 -0.02
N VAL A 230 9.14 20.19 -0.07
CA VAL A 230 9.99 20.07 -1.26
C VAL A 230 9.87 18.67 -1.86
N ILE A 231 9.75 18.61 -3.19
CA ILE A 231 9.80 17.38 -3.98
C ILE A 231 11.09 17.39 -4.79
N TYR A 232 11.94 16.38 -4.57
CA TYR A 232 13.15 16.13 -5.35
C TYR A 232 12.87 15.00 -6.34
N SER A 233 13.18 15.20 -7.62
CA SER A 233 13.14 14.16 -8.64
C SER A 233 14.55 13.86 -9.12
N ILE A 234 14.89 12.58 -9.13
CA ILE A 234 16.15 12.07 -9.68
C ILE A 234 15.75 11.15 -10.83
N ASN A 235 16.00 11.60 -12.05
CA ASN A 235 15.69 10.82 -13.25
C ASN A 235 16.77 9.77 -13.45
N ASN A 236 16.35 8.50 -13.50
CA ASN A 236 17.16 7.31 -13.78
C ASN A 236 18.34 7.07 -12.81
N ILE A 237 18.12 6.19 -11.85
CA ILE A 237 19.22 5.42 -11.25
C ILE A 237 19.44 4.22 -12.16
N SER A 238 20.43 4.30 -13.03
CA SER A 238 20.99 3.14 -13.77
C SER A 238 22.15 2.55 -13.00
#